data_b38c7f81876cbe9e7c67489dcfdde238
#
_entry.id   b38c7f81876cbe9e7c67489dcfdde238
#
_cell.length_a   1.000
_cell.length_b   1.000
_cell.length_c   1.000
_cell.angle_alpha   90.00
_cell.angle_beta   90.00
_cell.angle_gamma   90.00
#
_symmetry.space_group_name_H-M   'P 1'
#
loop_
_entity.id
_entity.type
_entity.pdbx_description
1 polymer ?
#
loop_
_entity_poly.entity_id
_entity_poly.type
_entity_poly.pdbx_seq_one_letter_code
_entity_poly.pdbx_strand_id
1 'polypeptide(L)'
;MKIIILRSSFQTDEFVRNEYADLIQRLENECRAEINIIGDESVETRLIASLQTLPDAVMIATGGVENLFKRIWSSIDVEMMCAPSRPKTVTMIADGRNNSLAAALEILTYLGNNGMEGCIVHGTNDEIVSALIETHGRASLQGRIGLFGQPSDWLIASGVDRDYLLQHYGIEVVDIDLQRLIGGIKTVPQNEAEKVAQAMVKRVKAVKEPSDADMMEAAKAYLAIKRICQEERLDAMTIRCFDIVKACGTTSCLALALLNDEGIVAGCEGDMQTLLSMLLAKRLCGKVAFMANPSQLTDETSMLAHCTIPLTMCNETVIRSHFESSIGVAIQGLLPLTDYTLFKWGGPQLDRYFVTEAQAVETPYSNHFCRTQITLNVNLKPYLLQHSIGNHHVIIRGRHAGEIRRFMQKNGVLEVVAK
;
A
#
# COMPACT_ATOMS: atom_id res chain seq x y z
N MET A 1 -12.39 -4.07 12.84
CA MET A 1 -12.22 -5.54 13.00
C MET A 1 -13.37 -6.08 13.81
N LYS A 2 -14.00 -7.21 13.43
CA LYS A 2 -15.01 -7.88 14.23
C LYS A 2 -14.39 -9.07 14.95
N ILE A 3 -14.46 -9.10 16.28
CA ILE A 3 -13.97 -10.22 17.10
C ILE A 3 -15.14 -10.81 17.88
N ILE A 4 -15.34 -12.11 17.76
CA ILE A 4 -16.22 -12.82 18.68
C ILE A 4 -15.39 -13.49 19.77
N ILE A 5 -15.85 -13.40 21.02
CA ILE A 5 -15.22 -14.07 22.15
C ILE A 5 -16.14 -15.23 22.58
N LEU A 6 -15.62 -16.44 22.54
CA LEU A 6 -16.35 -17.63 22.96
C LEU A 6 -16.06 -17.97 24.40
N ARG A 7 -17.11 -18.20 25.21
CA ARG A 7 -17.04 -18.68 26.58
C ARG A 7 -17.92 -19.91 26.79
N SER A 8 -17.54 -20.76 27.74
CA SER A 8 -18.37 -21.90 28.14
C SER A 8 -19.58 -21.45 28.95
N SER A 9 -20.57 -22.34 29.11
CA SER A 9 -21.72 -22.12 29.96
C SER A 9 -21.39 -22.01 31.47
N PHE A 10 -20.19 -22.40 31.88
CA PHE A 10 -19.75 -22.27 33.28
C PHE A 10 -19.25 -20.87 33.64
N GLN A 11 -19.10 -19.99 32.66
CA GLN A 11 -18.57 -18.62 32.83
C GLN A 11 -19.62 -17.60 32.36
N THR A 12 -19.55 -16.39 32.92
CA THR A 12 -20.44 -15.27 32.55
C THR A 12 -19.69 -14.28 31.63
N ASP A 13 -20.43 -13.43 30.92
CA ASP A 13 -19.86 -12.32 30.15
C ASP A 13 -19.06 -11.37 31.03
N GLU A 14 -19.54 -11.13 32.26
CA GLU A 14 -18.88 -10.31 33.27
C GLU A 14 -17.53 -10.90 33.67
N PHE A 15 -17.45 -12.22 33.87
CA PHE A 15 -16.20 -12.91 34.14
C PHE A 15 -15.19 -12.67 33.00
N VAL A 16 -15.62 -12.85 31.74
CA VAL A 16 -14.74 -12.65 30.55
C VAL A 16 -14.28 -11.20 30.48
N ARG A 17 -15.19 -10.23 30.68
CA ARG A 17 -14.82 -8.80 30.64
C ARG A 17 -13.84 -8.42 31.74
N ASN A 18 -13.94 -9.00 32.92
CA ASN A 18 -13.01 -8.73 34.02
C ASN A 18 -11.68 -9.43 33.84
N GLU A 19 -11.71 -10.72 33.48
CA GLU A 19 -10.49 -11.54 33.32
C GLU A 19 -9.60 -11.07 32.17
N TYR A 20 -10.21 -10.58 31.08
CA TYR A 20 -9.54 -10.15 29.86
C TYR A 20 -9.61 -8.63 29.65
N ALA A 21 -9.88 -7.85 30.70
CA ALA A 21 -10.14 -6.40 30.60
C ALA A 21 -9.07 -5.64 29.81
N ASP A 22 -7.78 -5.86 30.15
CA ASP A 22 -6.66 -5.21 29.47
C ASP A 22 -6.58 -5.61 27.98
N LEU A 23 -6.69 -6.91 27.69
CA LEU A 23 -6.66 -7.38 26.30
C LEU A 23 -7.84 -6.83 25.50
N ILE A 24 -9.06 -6.88 26.04
CA ILE A 24 -10.28 -6.36 25.40
C ILE A 24 -10.11 -4.87 25.11
N GLN A 25 -9.70 -4.07 26.09
CA GLN A 25 -9.50 -2.63 25.93
C GLN A 25 -8.47 -2.32 24.85
N ARG A 26 -7.39 -3.07 24.79
CA ARG A 26 -6.37 -2.89 23.77
C ARG A 26 -6.84 -3.32 22.39
N LEU A 27 -7.61 -4.41 22.26
CA LEU A 27 -8.21 -4.81 20.99
C LEU A 27 -9.19 -3.74 20.47
N GLU A 28 -10.00 -3.15 21.35
CA GLU A 28 -10.91 -2.05 20.98
C GLU A 28 -10.16 -0.80 20.54
N ASN A 29 -9.11 -0.39 21.27
CA ASN A 29 -8.40 0.86 21.02
C ASN A 29 -7.35 0.75 19.89
N GLU A 30 -6.50 -0.27 19.93
CA GLU A 30 -5.35 -0.40 19.02
C GLU A 30 -5.73 -1.11 17.71
N CYS A 31 -6.61 -2.14 17.79
CA CYS A 31 -7.12 -2.87 16.63
C CYS A 31 -8.45 -2.33 16.09
N ARG A 32 -9.08 -1.35 16.77
CA ARG A 32 -10.44 -0.83 16.49
C ARG A 32 -11.45 -1.97 16.37
N ALA A 33 -11.39 -2.92 17.30
CA ALA A 33 -12.22 -4.09 17.27
C ALA A 33 -13.61 -3.80 17.82
N GLU A 34 -14.63 -4.30 17.13
CA GLU A 34 -15.99 -4.49 17.65
C GLU A 34 -16.05 -5.87 18.28
N ILE A 35 -16.30 -5.97 19.59
CA ILE A 35 -16.23 -7.21 20.36
C ILE A 35 -17.61 -7.67 20.78
N ASN A 36 -17.93 -8.92 20.45
CA ASN A 36 -19.15 -9.61 20.87
C ASN A 36 -18.80 -10.88 21.65
N ILE A 37 -19.32 -11.01 22.88
CA ILE A 37 -19.13 -12.22 23.71
C ILE A 37 -20.31 -13.16 23.48
N ILE A 38 -20.01 -14.42 23.21
CA ILE A 38 -20.99 -15.48 22.93
C ILE A 38 -20.77 -16.65 23.87
N GLY A 39 -21.81 -17.00 24.66
CA GLY A 39 -21.88 -18.20 25.46
C GLY A 39 -22.83 -19.23 24.86
N ASP A 40 -22.82 -20.46 25.39
CA ASP A 40 -23.62 -21.57 24.88
C ASP A 40 -25.14 -21.31 25.02
N GLU A 41 -25.55 -20.58 26.06
CA GLU A 41 -26.92 -20.19 26.30
C GLU A 41 -27.44 -19.08 25.38
N SER A 42 -26.57 -18.32 24.73
CA SER A 42 -26.93 -17.19 23.87
C SER A 42 -27.08 -17.57 22.39
N VAL A 43 -26.90 -18.85 22.06
CA VAL A 43 -27.02 -19.36 20.68
C VAL A 43 -28.47 -19.62 20.30
N GLU A 44 -29.36 -18.65 20.56
CA GLU A 44 -30.64 -18.61 19.89
C GLU A 44 -30.50 -17.96 18.49
N THR A 45 -31.31 -18.42 17.57
CA THR A 45 -31.35 -18.13 16.11
C THR A 45 -31.20 -16.64 15.74
N ARG A 46 -31.37 -15.71 16.66
CA ARG A 46 -31.25 -14.27 16.44
C ARG A 46 -29.81 -13.76 16.39
N LEU A 47 -28.88 -14.37 17.13
CA LEU A 47 -27.47 -13.90 17.16
C LEU A 47 -26.72 -14.36 15.92
N ILE A 48 -27.02 -15.55 15.42
CA ILE A 48 -26.44 -16.09 14.17
C ILE A 48 -26.92 -15.27 12.96
N ALA A 49 -28.20 -14.86 12.96
CA ALA A 49 -28.76 -13.98 11.94
C ALA A 49 -28.17 -12.54 11.96
N SER A 50 -27.59 -12.10 13.09
CA SER A 50 -26.89 -10.81 13.17
C SER A 50 -25.45 -10.85 12.68
N LEU A 51 -24.86 -12.03 12.52
CA LEU A 51 -23.55 -12.22 11.87
C LEU A 51 -23.71 -12.16 10.35
N GLN A 52 -24.09 -11.00 9.84
CA GLN A 52 -24.17 -10.74 8.38
C GLN A 52 -22.82 -10.88 7.67
N THR A 53 -21.74 -10.97 8.43
CA THR A 53 -20.36 -11.18 7.92
C THR A 53 -19.59 -12.08 8.88
N LEU A 54 -18.67 -12.88 8.34
CA LEU A 54 -17.71 -13.66 9.14
C LEU A 54 -16.92 -12.74 10.09
N PRO A 55 -16.64 -13.18 11.33
CA PRO A 55 -15.73 -12.45 12.22
C PRO A 55 -14.30 -12.47 11.64
N ASP A 56 -13.55 -11.41 11.86
CA ASP A 56 -12.15 -11.33 11.46
C ASP A 56 -11.28 -12.22 12.37
N ALA A 57 -11.65 -12.38 13.65
CA ALA A 57 -11.00 -13.30 14.55
C ALA A 57 -11.99 -13.88 15.59
N VAL A 58 -11.65 -15.05 16.14
CA VAL A 58 -12.40 -15.73 17.19
C VAL A 58 -11.49 -15.86 18.41
N MET A 59 -11.80 -15.17 19.49
CA MET A 59 -11.10 -15.33 20.77
C MET A 59 -11.72 -16.46 21.56
N ILE A 60 -10.90 -17.41 21.96
CA ILE A 60 -11.25 -18.52 22.85
C ILE A 60 -10.94 -18.09 24.30
N ALA A 61 -11.95 -17.68 25.05
CA ALA A 61 -11.75 -17.21 26.40
C ALA A 61 -11.65 -18.36 27.41
N THR A 62 -12.35 -19.47 27.15
CA THR A 62 -12.35 -20.65 28.03
C THR A 62 -12.36 -21.95 27.23
N GLY A 63 -11.94 -23.05 27.84
CA GLY A 63 -12.19 -24.39 27.29
C GLY A 63 -13.67 -24.76 27.33
N GLY A 64 -14.06 -25.82 26.60
CA GLY A 64 -15.43 -26.31 26.52
C GLY A 64 -16.32 -25.54 25.54
N VAL A 65 -15.71 -24.78 24.60
CA VAL A 65 -16.40 -23.99 23.56
C VAL A 65 -16.35 -24.64 22.17
N GLU A 66 -15.77 -25.80 22.02
CA GLU A 66 -15.53 -26.48 20.76
C GLU A 66 -16.84 -26.77 20.02
N ASN A 67 -17.87 -27.27 20.74
CA ASN A 67 -19.19 -27.50 20.19
C ASN A 67 -19.91 -26.19 19.85
N LEU A 68 -19.74 -25.15 20.67
CA LEU A 68 -20.26 -23.82 20.40
C LEU A 68 -19.67 -23.26 19.10
N PHE A 69 -18.34 -23.34 18.94
CA PHE A 69 -17.66 -22.97 17.69
C PHE A 69 -18.22 -23.72 16.49
N LYS A 70 -18.33 -25.05 16.59
CA LYS A 70 -18.87 -25.90 15.52
C LYS A 70 -20.31 -25.49 15.12
N ARG A 71 -21.18 -25.22 16.10
CA ARG A 71 -22.57 -24.77 15.84
C ARG A 71 -22.61 -23.43 15.13
N ILE A 72 -21.85 -22.45 15.61
CA ILE A 72 -21.74 -21.12 14.96
C ILE A 72 -21.24 -21.29 13.53
N TRP A 73 -20.17 -22.07 13.34
CA TRP A 73 -19.54 -22.24 12.04
C TRP A 73 -20.41 -22.99 11.04
N SER A 74 -21.19 -24.00 11.49
CA SER A 74 -22.11 -24.75 10.66
C SER A 74 -23.37 -23.99 10.27
N SER A 75 -23.72 -22.91 10.97
CA SER A 75 -24.89 -22.08 10.70
C SER A 75 -24.59 -20.87 9.82
N ILE A 76 -23.33 -20.66 9.48
CA ILE A 76 -22.93 -19.66 8.50
C ILE A 76 -23.29 -20.22 7.10
N ASP A 77 -24.13 -19.49 6.38
CA ASP A 77 -24.76 -19.90 5.13
C ASP A 77 -23.78 -20.44 4.08
N VAL A 78 -24.12 -21.57 3.46
CA VAL A 78 -23.28 -22.25 2.45
C VAL A 78 -22.98 -21.34 1.24
N GLU A 79 -23.89 -20.41 0.89
CA GLU A 79 -23.65 -19.42 -0.18
C GLU A 79 -22.58 -18.40 0.21
N MET A 80 -22.52 -18.00 1.48
CA MET A 80 -21.39 -17.20 2.01
C MET A 80 -20.08 -18.01 2.03
N MET A 81 -20.17 -19.33 2.09
CA MET A 81 -19.01 -20.23 2.09
C MET A 81 -18.34 -20.39 0.71
N CYS A 82 -19.05 -20.09 -0.38
CA CYS A 82 -18.55 -20.19 -1.75
C CYS A 82 -18.14 -18.85 -2.37
N ALA A 83 -18.28 -17.72 -1.64
CA ALA A 83 -17.90 -16.41 -2.15
C ALA A 83 -16.37 -16.29 -2.34
N PRO A 84 -15.89 -15.71 -3.45
CA PRO A 84 -14.45 -15.52 -3.70
C PRO A 84 -13.73 -14.67 -2.66
N SER A 85 -14.47 -13.91 -1.84
CA SER A 85 -13.96 -13.01 -0.79
C SER A 85 -13.80 -13.65 0.60
N ARG A 86 -13.92 -14.99 0.69
CA ARG A 86 -13.81 -15.71 1.97
C ARG A 86 -12.38 -15.63 2.54
N PRO A 87 -12.19 -15.35 3.83
CA PRO A 87 -10.90 -15.55 4.46
C PRO A 87 -10.55 -17.05 4.37
N LYS A 88 -9.48 -17.38 3.67
CA LYS A 88 -8.99 -18.76 3.56
C LYS A 88 -8.55 -19.34 4.91
N THR A 89 -8.33 -18.48 5.89
CA THR A 89 -7.78 -18.83 7.20
C THR A 89 -8.61 -18.26 8.33
N VAL A 90 -9.02 -19.10 9.28
CA VAL A 90 -9.71 -18.71 10.52
C VAL A 90 -8.68 -18.34 11.57
N THR A 91 -8.64 -17.07 11.98
CA THR A 91 -7.74 -16.60 13.04
C THR A 91 -8.38 -16.82 14.41
N MET A 92 -7.75 -17.58 15.28
CA MET A 92 -8.15 -17.76 16.67
C MET A 92 -7.18 -17.06 17.61
N ILE A 93 -7.69 -16.48 18.70
CA ILE A 93 -6.89 -15.89 19.77
C ILE A 93 -7.04 -16.78 21.01
N ALA A 94 -5.93 -17.21 21.58
CA ALA A 94 -5.92 -18.02 22.80
C ALA A 94 -4.66 -17.72 23.62
N ASP A 95 -4.80 -17.10 24.78
CA ASP A 95 -3.67 -16.71 25.64
C ASP A 95 -3.21 -17.83 26.59
N GLY A 96 -3.91 -18.96 26.60
CA GLY A 96 -3.63 -20.12 27.42
C GLY A 96 -4.36 -20.17 28.75
N ARG A 97 -4.91 -19.04 29.23
CA ARG A 97 -5.74 -19.04 30.45
C ARG A 97 -7.01 -19.84 30.25
N ASN A 98 -7.58 -20.36 31.33
CA ASN A 98 -8.88 -21.03 31.34
C ASN A 98 -9.04 -22.15 30.29
N ASN A 99 -7.96 -22.87 29.98
CA ASN A 99 -7.86 -23.91 28.93
C ASN A 99 -8.18 -23.39 27.50
N SER A 100 -8.04 -22.11 27.26
CA SER A 100 -8.33 -21.47 25.97
C SER A 100 -7.47 -22.07 24.84
N LEU A 101 -6.17 -22.30 25.09
CA LEU A 101 -5.27 -22.87 24.09
C LEU A 101 -5.62 -24.32 23.73
N ALA A 102 -5.99 -25.13 24.74
CA ALA A 102 -6.39 -26.53 24.49
C ALA A 102 -7.63 -26.60 23.58
N ALA A 103 -8.64 -25.77 23.84
CA ALA A 103 -9.83 -25.67 23.01
C ALA A 103 -9.51 -25.14 21.59
N ALA A 104 -8.64 -24.14 21.48
CA ALA A 104 -8.21 -23.61 20.17
C ALA A 104 -7.47 -24.65 19.33
N LEU A 105 -6.66 -25.52 19.94
CA LEU A 105 -5.96 -26.63 19.24
C LEU A 105 -6.94 -27.66 18.71
N GLU A 106 -7.98 -28.03 19.47
CA GLU A 106 -9.03 -28.94 19.01
C GLU A 106 -9.83 -28.34 17.86
N ILE A 107 -10.19 -27.05 17.97
CA ILE A 107 -10.86 -26.32 16.88
C ILE A 107 -9.98 -26.24 15.63
N LEU A 108 -8.69 -25.99 15.77
CA LEU A 108 -7.74 -25.96 14.66
C LEU A 108 -7.71 -27.31 13.92
N THR A 109 -7.69 -28.41 14.65
CA THR A 109 -7.77 -29.77 14.10
C THR A 109 -9.08 -30.02 13.37
N TYR A 110 -10.20 -29.58 13.97
CA TYR A 110 -11.52 -29.67 13.34
C TYR A 110 -11.57 -28.88 12.00
N LEU A 111 -11.01 -27.66 11.95
CA LEU A 111 -10.92 -26.87 10.73
C LEU A 111 -10.15 -27.61 9.64
N GLY A 112 -8.96 -28.13 9.95
CA GLY A 112 -8.13 -28.90 9.02
C GLY A 112 -8.84 -30.14 8.46
N ASN A 113 -9.54 -30.90 9.33
CA ASN A 113 -10.29 -32.08 8.93
C ASN A 113 -11.47 -31.76 7.99
N ASN A 114 -11.93 -30.50 7.97
CA ASN A 114 -13.01 -30.02 7.10
C ASN A 114 -12.51 -29.18 5.91
N GLY A 115 -11.19 -29.26 5.58
CA GLY A 115 -10.61 -28.58 4.42
C GLY A 115 -10.48 -27.06 4.60
N MET A 116 -10.51 -26.57 5.83
CA MET A 116 -10.35 -25.17 6.18
C MET A 116 -8.99 -24.92 6.83
N GLU A 117 -8.42 -23.77 6.57
CA GLU A 117 -7.20 -23.33 7.23
C GLU A 117 -7.53 -22.54 8.50
N GLY A 118 -6.73 -22.75 9.56
CA GLY A 118 -6.80 -21.97 10.79
C GLY A 118 -5.43 -21.57 11.27
N CYS A 119 -5.36 -20.52 12.09
CA CYS A 119 -4.16 -20.18 12.84
C CYS A 119 -4.53 -19.73 14.25
N ILE A 120 -3.61 -19.93 15.20
CA ILE A 120 -3.77 -19.51 16.59
C ILE A 120 -2.76 -18.41 16.88
N VAL A 121 -3.27 -17.25 17.30
CA VAL A 121 -2.47 -16.17 17.87
C VAL A 121 -2.41 -16.42 19.37
N HIS A 122 -1.21 -16.69 19.87
CA HIS A 122 -0.93 -17.06 21.25
C HIS A 122 0.23 -16.23 21.80
N GLY A 123 0.18 -15.88 23.07
CA GLY A 123 1.23 -15.14 23.77
C GLY A 123 0.69 -14.17 24.81
N THR A 124 1.51 -13.21 25.19
CA THR A 124 1.14 -12.08 26.04
C THR A 124 0.16 -11.14 25.34
N ASN A 125 -0.51 -10.24 26.06
CA ASN A 125 -1.40 -9.25 25.47
C ASN A 125 -0.66 -8.41 24.39
N ASP A 126 0.63 -8.05 24.62
CA ASP A 126 1.45 -7.32 23.66
C ASP A 126 1.66 -8.12 22.37
N GLU A 127 2.03 -9.39 22.50
CA GLU A 127 2.25 -10.28 21.37
C GLU A 127 0.97 -10.55 20.59
N ILE A 128 -0.16 -10.74 21.28
CA ILE A 128 -1.48 -10.96 20.67
C ILE A 128 -1.89 -9.71 19.90
N VAL A 129 -1.85 -8.53 20.51
CA VAL A 129 -2.23 -7.27 19.87
C VAL A 129 -1.33 -6.98 18.68
N SER A 130 -0.01 -7.13 18.83
CA SER A 130 0.95 -6.94 17.74
C SER A 130 0.69 -7.91 16.57
N ALA A 131 0.48 -9.20 16.86
CA ALA A 131 0.18 -10.20 15.84
C ALA A 131 -1.16 -9.94 15.14
N LEU A 132 -2.15 -9.41 15.85
CA LEU A 132 -3.45 -9.04 15.25
C LEU A 132 -3.34 -7.75 14.41
N ILE A 133 -2.58 -6.77 14.86
CA ILE A 133 -2.25 -5.60 14.05
C ILE A 133 -1.49 -6.04 12.79
N GLU A 134 -0.55 -6.97 12.91
CA GLU A 134 0.16 -7.53 11.76
C GLU A 134 -0.72 -8.41 10.86
N THR A 135 -1.63 -9.20 11.44
CA THR A 135 -2.49 -10.12 10.68
C THR A 135 -3.81 -9.51 10.22
N HIS A 136 -4.41 -8.64 11.01
CA HIS A 136 -5.70 -8.00 10.74
C HIS A 136 -5.63 -6.48 10.67
N GLY A 137 -4.55 -5.88 11.13
CA GLY A 137 -4.12 -4.61 10.60
C GLY A 137 -3.91 -4.84 9.11
N ARG A 138 -5.02 -4.98 8.36
CA ARG A 138 -5.00 -4.67 6.95
C ARG A 138 -4.36 -3.29 6.93
N ALA A 139 -3.20 -3.18 6.35
CA ALA A 139 -2.86 -1.93 5.72
C ALA A 139 -4.06 -1.68 4.82
N SER A 140 -5.07 -0.98 5.37
CA SER A 140 -6.29 -0.73 4.63
C SER A 140 -5.87 0.09 3.45
N LEU A 141 -5.82 -0.55 2.30
CA LEU A 141 -5.56 0.14 1.05
C LEU A 141 -6.77 0.99 0.65
N GLN A 142 -7.86 0.88 1.43
CA GLN A 142 -9.07 1.67 1.22
C GLN A 142 -8.72 3.13 1.02
N GLY A 143 -9.31 3.73 0.00
CA GLY A 143 -9.08 5.14 -0.30
C GLY A 143 -9.51 5.52 -1.69
N ARG A 144 -9.31 6.79 -2.01
CA ARG A 144 -9.65 7.37 -3.31
C ARG A 144 -8.37 7.67 -4.09
N ILE A 145 -8.29 7.14 -5.30
CA ILE A 145 -7.15 7.33 -6.19
C ILE A 145 -7.60 8.15 -7.40
N GLY A 146 -6.92 9.28 -7.65
CA GLY A 146 -7.15 10.10 -8.84
C GLY A 146 -6.34 9.62 -10.04
N LEU A 147 -7.01 9.36 -11.15
CA LEU A 147 -6.39 9.18 -12.46
C LEU A 147 -6.58 10.46 -13.28
N PHE A 148 -5.53 11.26 -13.43
CA PHE A 148 -5.53 12.50 -14.19
C PHE A 148 -5.30 12.22 -15.68
N GLY A 149 -6.37 12.18 -16.44
CA GLY A 149 -6.41 11.73 -17.83
C GLY A 149 -6.55 10.22 -17.94
N GLN A 150 -5.73 9.60 -18.78
CA GLN A 150 -5.69 8.16 -19.01
C GLN A 150 -4.25 7.64 -18.78
N PRO A 151 -4.03 6.34 -18.63
CA PRO A 151 -2.69 5.78 -18.70
C PRO A 151 -1.99 6.20 -20.01
N SER A 152 -0.69 6.39 -19.96
CA SER A 152 0.11 6.67 -21.17
C SER A 152 0.05 5.50 -22.16
N ASP A 153 0.04 5.80 -23.47
CA ASP A 153 -0.22 4.80 -24.51
C ASP A 153 0.81 3.67 -24.56
N TRP A 154 2.01 3.90 -24.04
CA TRP A 154 3.05 2.88 -23.94
C TRP A 154 2.91 1.94 -22.73
N LEU A 155 2.03 2.25 -21.78
CA LEU A 155 1.74 1.39 -20.63
C LEU A 155 0.70 0.31 -20.97
N ILE A 156 0.99 -0.50 -21.99
CA ILE A 156 0.06 -1.49 -22.54
C ILE A 156 -0.24 -2.67 -21.61
N ALA A 157 0.55 -2.87 -20.56
CA ALA A 157 0.41 -3.95 -19.59
C ALA A 157 0.09 -3.48 -18.16
N SER A 158 0.01 -2.16 -17.93
CA SER A 158 -0.13 -1.58 -16.58
C SER A 158 -1.59 -1.23 -16.18
N GLY A 159 -2.56 -1.71 -16.95
CA GLY A 159 -3.98 -1.57 -16.62
C GLY A 159 -4.37 -2.36 -15.37
N VAL A 160 -5.42 -1.91 -14.68
CA VAL A 160 -5.98 -2.55 -13.50
C VAL A 160 -7.50 -2.70 -13.65
N ASP A 161 -8.04 -3.77 -13.11
CA ASP A 161 -9.48 -3.99 -12.99
C ASP A 161 -10.00 -3.13 -11.82
N ARG A 162 -10.77 -2.08 -12.14
CA ARG A 162 -11.26 -1.11 -11.16
C ARG A 162 -12.32 -1.70 -10.24
N ASP A 163 -13.16 -2.58 -10.74
CA ASP A 163 -14.19 -3.26 -9.96
C ASP A 163 -13.53 -4.21 -8.96
N TYR A 164 -12.48 -4.91 -9.38
CA TYR A 164 -11.67 -5.73 -8.50
C TYR A 164 -11.00 -4.90 -7.39
N LEU A 165 -10.42 -3.74 -7.73
CA LEU A 165 -9.82 -2.83 -6.74
C LEU A 165 -10.83 -2.37 -5.69
N LEU A 166 -12.03 -2.00 -6.12
CA LEU A 166 -13.07 -1.54 -5.20
C LEU A 166 -13.55 -2.68 -4.29
N GLN A 167 -13.82 -3.86 -4.85
CA GLN A 167 -14.36 -5.00 -4.12
C GLN A 167 -13.36 -5.63 -3.16
N HIS A 168 -12.08 -5.76 -3.57
CA HIS A 168 -11.08 -6.49 -2.78
C HIS A 168 -10.26 -5.60 -1.86
N TYR A 169 -9.98 -4.36 -2.28
CA TYR A 169 -9.12 -3.44 -1.53
C TYR A 169 -9.83 -2.19 -1.04
N GLY A 170 -11.11 -1.98 -1.42
CA GLY A 170 -11.88 -0.78 -1.07
C GLY A 170 -11.30 0.49 -1.70
N ILE A 171 -10.63 0.36 -2.85
CA ILE A 171 -10.02 1.47 -3.57
C ILE A 171 -10.98 1.97 -4.64
N GLU A 172 -11.42 3.22 -4.50
CA GLU A 172 -12.19 3.93 -5.51
C GLU A 172 -11.26 4.68 -6.47
N VAL A 173 -11.40 4.46 -7.78
CA VAL A 173 -10.67 5.19 -8.81
C VAL A 173 -11.54 6.32 -9.34
N VAL A 174 -11.05 7.56 -9.20
CA VAL A 174 -11.73 8.78 -9.65
C VAL A 174 -11.04 9.30 -10.91
N ASP A 175 -11.78 9.37 -12.02
CA ASP A 175 -11.25 9.97 -13.24
C ASP A 175 -11.28 11.51 -13.14
N ILE A 176 -10.13 12.14 -13.37
CA ILE A 176 -9.97 13.58 -13.38
C ILE A 176 -9.69 14.03 -14.81
N ASP A 177 -10.57 14.85 -15.37
CA ASP A 177 -10.38 15.41 -16.71
C ASP A 177 -9.13 16.32 -16.73
N LEU A 178 -8.22 16.06 -17.67
CA LEU A 178 -7.04 16.91 -17.86
C LEU A 178 -7.39 18.35 -18.19
N GLN A 179 -8.53 18.64 -18.83
CA GLN A 179 -8.97 20.00 -19.08
C GLN A 179 -9.27 20.77 -17.79
N ARG A 180 -9.79 20.08 -16.74
CA ARG A 180 -9.95 20.67 -15.41
C ARG A 180 -8.60 21.08 -14.83
N LEU A 181 -7.58 20.23 -14.96
CA LEU A 181 -6.23 20.54 -14.50
C LEU A 181 -5.61 21.68 -15.31
N ILE A 182 -5.66 21.62 -16.65
CA ILE A 182 -5.11 22.65 -17.54
C ILE A 182 -5.75 24.02 -17.25
N GLY A 183 -7.07 24.05 -17.07
CA GLY A 183 -7.78 25.26 -16.63
C GLY A 183 -7.34 25.72 -15.25
N GLY A 184 -7.16 24.79 -14.32
CA GLY A 184 -6.66 25.06 -12.98
C GLY A 184 -5.27 25.70 -12.97
N ILE A 185 -4.32 25.16 -13.76
CA ILE A 185 -2.96 25.71 -13.89
C ILE A 185 -2.99 27.18 -14.33
N LYS A 186 -3.82 27.51 -15.32
CA LYS A 186 -3.95 28.87 -15.86
C LYS A 186 -4.54 29.88 -14.85
N THR A 187 -5.29 29.40 -13.87
CA THR A 187 -5.96 30.24 -12.87
C THR A 187 -5.23 30.36 -11.55
N VAL A 188 -4.11 29.70 -11.37
CA VAL A 188 -3.28 29.84 -10.15
C VAL A 188 -2.76 31.27 -10.04
N PRO A 189 -2.95 31.96 -8.90
CA PRO A 189 -2.42 33.30 -8.69
C PRO A 189 -0.88 33.30 -8.75
N GLN A 190 -0.32 34.29 -9.46
CA GLN A 190 1.11 34.38 -9.66
C GLN A 190 1.88 34.45 -8.32
N ASN A 191 1.38 35.23 -7.37
CA ASN A 191 2.01 35.39 -6.05
C ASN A 191 2.05 34.10 -5.22
N GLU A 192 1.11 33.17 -5.43
CA GLU A 192 1.13 31.85 -4.79
C GLU A 192 2.20 30.96 -5.42
N ALA A 193 2.27 30.95 -6.75
CA ALA A 193 3.29 30.19 -7.49
C ALA A 193 4.70 30.71 -7.19
N GLU A 194 4.90 32.04 -7.08
CA GLU A 194 6.17 32.65 -6.69
C GLU A 194 6.66 32.15 -5.33
N LYS A 195 5.78 32.07 -4.34
CA LYS A 195 6.12 31.56 -3.00
C LYS A 195 6.61 30.11 -3.07
N VAL A 196 5.95 29.26 -3.83
CA VAL A 196 6.36 27.85 -4.02
C VAL A 196 7.70 27.78 -4.73
N ALA A 197 7.86 28.49 -5.86
CA ALA A 197 9.11 28.50 -6.62
C ALA A 197 10.30 28.97 -5.77
N GLN A 198 10.15 30.07 -5.01
CA GLN A 198 11.18 30.59 -4.11
C GLN A 198 11.51 29.62 -2.95
N ALA A 199 10.49 28.96 -2.39
CA ALA A 199 10.69 27.95 -1.35
C ALA A 199 11.49 26.76 -1.90
N MET A 200 11.22 26.34 -3.13
CA MET A 200 11.96 25.26 -3.79
C MET A 200 13.42 25.63 -4.06
N VAL A 201 13.69 26.82 -4.59
CA VAL A 201 15.05 27.29 -4.83
C VAL A 201 15.88 27.31 -3.53
N LYS A 202 15.26 27.65 -2.40
CA LYS A 202 15.92 27.62 -1.09
C LYS A 202 16.17 26.22 -0.55
N ARG A 203 15.36 25.25 -0.94
CA ARG A 203 15.41 23.87 -0.45
C ARG A 203 16.41 22.99 -1.20
N VAL A 204 16.72 23.32 -2.45
CA VAL A 204 17.59 22.53 -3.32
C VAL A 204 19.01 23.06 -3.35
N LYS A 205 19.99 22.22 -3.68
CA LYS A 205 21.40 22.60 -3.81
C LYS A 205 21.64 23.57 -4.97
N ALA A 206 20.95 23.37 -6.09
CA ALA A 206 21.07 24.20 -7.29
C ALA A 206 19.87 24.04 -8.21
N VAL A 207 19.62 25.07 -9.02
CA VAL A 207 18.78 25.02 -10.23
C VAL A 207 19.75 25.17 -11.42
N LYS A 208 19.70 24.27 -12.40
CA LYS A 208 20.66 24.25 -13.51
C LYS A 208 20.08 24.81 -14.80
N GLU A 209 19.29 24.01 -15.52
CA GLU A 209 18.76 24.41 -16.82
C GLU A 209 17.46 25.25 -16.72
N PRO A 210 16.51 24.94 -15.80
CA PRO A 210 15.25 25.68 -15.75
C PRO A 210 15.41 27.15 -15.41
N SER A 211 14.68 27.99 -16.14
CA SER A 211 14.54 29.41 -15.85
C SER A 211 13.56 29.67 -14.70
N ASP A 212 13.52 30.93 -14.21
CA ASP A 212 12.51 31.36 -13.25
C ASP A 212 11.08 31.17 -13.77
N ALA A 213 10.87 31.32 -15.08
CA ALA A 213 9.59 31.06 -15.73
C ALA A 213 9.22 29.56 -15.68
N ASP A 214 10.16 28.65 -15.93
CA ASP A 214 9.91 27.22 -15.82
C ASP A 214 9.56 26.82 -14.37
N MET A 215 10.27 27.40 -13.39
CA MET A 215 9.97 27.19 -11.96
C MET A 215 8.57 27.67 -11.60
N MET A 216 8.18 28.81 -12.14
CA MET A 216 6.85 29.39 -11.92
C MET A 216 5.75 28.49 -12.47
N GLU A 217 5.87 28.01 -13.71
CA GLU A 217 4.87 27.16 -14.35
C GLU A 217 4.80 25.78 -13.67
N ALA A 218 5.94 25.22 -13.23
CA ALA A 218 5.95 24.00 -12.44
C ALA A 218 5.28 24.17 -11.06
N ALA A 219 5.45 25.34 -10.43
CA ALA A 219 4.77 25.68 -9.17
C ALA A 219 3.26 25.84 -9.36
N LYS A 220 2.80 26.43 -10.49
CA LYS A 220 1.37 26.48 -10.82
C LYS A 220 0.78 25.09 -11.03
N ALA A 221 1.50 24.20 -11.74
CA ALA A 221 1.08 22.82 -11.93
C ALA A 221 0.93 22.09 -10.59
N TYR A 222 1.91 22.24 -9.68
CA TYR A 222 1.82 21.68 -8.33
C TYR A 222 0.59 22.18 -7.56
N LEU A 223 0.36 23.50 -7.52
CA LEU A 223 -0.76 24.07 -6.77
C LEU A 223 -2.12 23.64 -7.33
N ALA A 224 -2.24 23.56 -8.66
CA ALA A 224 -3.46 23.09 -9.31
C ALA A 224 -3.75 21.62 -9.03
N ILE A 225 -2.73 20.74 -9.14
CA ILE A 225 -2.87 19.31 -8.83
C ILE A 225 -3.22 19.12 -7.36
N LYS A 226 -2.51 19.81 -6.45
CA LYS A 226 -2.77 19.73 -5.01
C LYS A 226 -4.20 20.14 -4.66
N ARG A 227 -4.69 21.24 -5.25
CA ARG A 227 -6.07 21.70 -5.05
C ARG A 227 -7.07 20.62 -5.46
N ILE A 228 -6.92 20.03 -6.65
CA ILE A 228 -7.81 18.96 -7.11
C ILE A 228 -7.74 17.75 -6.18
N CYS A 229 -6.54 17.35 -5.74
CA CYS A 229 -6.40 16.27 -4.77
C CYS A 229 -7.15 16.52 -3.46
N GLN A 230 -7.14 17.76 -2.98
CA GLN A 230 -7.87 18.15 -1.76
C GLN A 230 -9.39 18.18 -1.98
N GLU A 231 -9.86 18.78 -3.08
CA GLU A 231 -11.27 18.84 -3.46
C GLU A 231 -11.89 17.44 -3.60
N GLU A 232 -11.18 16.53 -4.25
CA GLU A 232 -11.60 15.13 -4.47
C GLU A 232 -11.26 14.20 -3.29
N ARG A 233 -10.57 14.69 -2.26
CA ARG A 233 -10.12 13.90 -1.09
C ARG A 233 -9.32 12.67 -1.50
N LEU A 234 -8.32 12.87 -2.36
CA LEU A 234 -7.50 11.78 -2.88
C LEU A 234 -6.39 11.39 -1.89
N ASP A 235 -6.23 10.11 -1.64
CA ASP A 235 -5.11 9.51 -0.91
C ASP A 235 -3.88 9.33 -1.81
N ALA A 236 -4.13 9.09 -3.11
CA ALA A 236 -3.11 8.91 -4.11
C ALA A 236 -3.57 9.42 -5.48
N MET A 237 -2.62 9.70 -6.37
CA MET A 237 -2.91 10.13 -7.72
C MET A 237 -1.84 9.70 -8.72
N THR A 238 -2.23 9.53 -9.97
CA THR A 238 -1.28 9.42 -11.09
C THR A 238 -1.75 10.26 -12.26
N ILE A 239 -0.83 10.69 -13.11
CA ILE A 239 -1.10 11.66 -14.17
C ILE A 239 -0.46 11.29 -15.49
N ARG A 240 -1.19 11.49 -16.59
CA ARG A 240 -0.67 11.43 -17.95
C ARG A 240 0.20 12.67 -18.23
N CYS A 241 1.43 12.65 -17.72
CA CYS A 241 2.29 13.83 -17.59
C CYS A 241 2.69 14.47 -18.93
N PHE A 242 2.89 13.69 -20.00
CA PHE A 242 3.30 14.21 -21.33
C PHE A 242 2.23 15.08 -21.99
N ASP A 243 0.95 14.88 -21.64
CA ASP A 243 -0.11 15.75 -22.15
C ASP A 243 -0.06 17.14 -21.49
N ILE A 244 0.39 17.22 -20.23
CA ILE A 244 0.64 18.52 -19.57
C ILE A 244 1.86 19.21 -20.20
N VAL A 245 2.89 18.47 -20.54
CA VAL A 245 4.06 19.02 -21.27
C VAL A 245 3.60 19.67 -22.57
N LYS A 246 2.76 18.99 -23.36
CA LYS A 246 2.25 19.49 -24.63
C LYS A 246 1.29 20.67 -24.46
N ALA A 247 0.39 20.61 -23.48
CA ALA A 247 -0.68 21.60 -23.30
C ALA A 247 -0.24 22.86 -22.56
N CYS A 248 0.71 22.75 -21.62
CA CYS A 248 1.09 23.82 -20.71
C CYS A 248 2.57 24.23 -20.80
N GLY A 249 3.39 23.52 -21.59
CA GLY A 249 4.83 23.82 -21.69
C GLY A 249 5.59 23.58 -20.38
N THR A 250 5.03 22.84 -19.44
CA THR A 250 5.64 22.52 -18.15
C THR A 250 5.51 21.03 -17.82
N THR A 251 6.08 20.58 -16.70
CA THR A 251 6.07 19.19 -16.26
C THR A 251 5.37 19.02 -14.93
N SER A 252 4.95 17.80 -14.64
CA SER A 252 4.36 17.45 -13.33
C SER A 252 5.41 16.93 -12.33
N CYS A 253 6.67 16.78 -12.71
CA CYS A 253 7.68 16.09 -11.87
C CYS A 253 7.87 16.75 -10.50
N LEU A 254 7.90 18.08 -10.44
CA LEU A 254 7.97 18.83 -9.17
C LEU A 254 6.71 18.57 -8.31
N ALA A 255 5.54 18.58 -8.93
CA ALA A 255 4.28 18.34 -8.22
C ALA A 255 4.26 16.94 -7.59
N LEU A 256 4.65 15.91 -8.36
CA LEU A 256 4.69 14.52 -7.88
C LEU A 256 5.68 14.35 -6.72
N ALA A 257 6.85 14.98 -6.81
CA ALA A 257 7.85 14.97 -5.75
C ALA A 257 7.32 15.60 -4.45
N LEU A 258 6.72 16.79 -4.53
CA LEU A 258 6.18 17.51 -3.37
C LEU A 258 4.97 16.84 -2.75
N LEU A 259 4.04 16.33 -3.55
CA LEU A 259 2.85 15.61 -3.06
C LEU A 259 3.24 14.37 -2.27
N ASN A 260 4.22 13.59 -2.75
CA ASN A 260 4.74 12.44 -2.01
C ASN A 260 5.35 12.86 -0.66
N ASP A 261 6.12 13.96 -0.61
CA ASP A 261 6.67 14.52 0.64
C ASP A 261 5.57 14.95 1.61
N GLU A 262 4.44 15.46 1.10
CA GLU A 262 3.30 15.95 1.88
C GLU A 262 2.32 14.84 2.26
N GLY A 263 2.53 13.64 1.76
CA GLY A 263 1.75 12.49 2.14
C GLY A 263 0.65 12.09 1.18
N ILE A 264 0.46 12.73 0.04
CA ILE A 264 -0.36 12.25 -1.07
C ILE A 264 0.53 11.42 -1.98
N VAL A 265 0.26 10.13 -2.12
CA VAL A 265 1.07 9.27 -3.00
C VAL A 265 0.86 9.69 -4.46
N ALA A 266 1.93 10.03 -5.15
CA ALA A 266 1.85 10.60 -6.48
C ALA A 266 2.76 9.86 -7.47
N GLY A 267 2.15 9.19 -8.45
CA GLY A 267 2.78 8.46 -9.52
C GLY A 267 2.77 9.20 -10.86
N CYS A 268 3.60 8.77 -11.80
CA CYS A 268 3.73 9.34 -13.12
C CYS A 268 3.07 8.48 -14.19
N GLU A 269 2.87 9.06 -15.39
CA GLU A 269 2.47 8.37 -16.62
C GLU A 269 1.08 7.71 -16.60
N GLY A 270 0.29 7.89 -15.56
CA GLY A 270 -0.98 7.18 -15.40
C GLY A 270 -0.79 5.70 -15.00
N ASP A 271 0.41 5.29 -14.55
CA ASP A 271 0.69 3.91 -14.14
C ASP A 271 0.00 3.58 -12.81
N MET A 272 -1.16 2.94 -12.92
CA MET A 272 -1.97 2.54 -11.77
C MET A 272 -1.31 1.43 -10.96
N GLN A 273 -0.67 0.45 -11.60
CA GLN A 273 -0.01 -0.66 -10.88
C GLN A 273 1.16 -0.16 -10.03
N THR A 274 1.94 0.77 -10.58
CA THR A 274 3.06 1.37 -9.83
C THR A 274 2.55 2.30 -8.73
N LEU A 275 1.50 3.09 -8.99
CA LEU A 275 0.86 3.91 -7.95
C LEU A 275 0.38 3.05 -6.77
N LEU A 276 -0.26 1.90 -7.05
CA LEU A 276 -0.71 0.95 -6.02
C LEU A 276 0.47 0.34 -5.26
N SER A 277 1.59 0.07 -5.94
CA SER A 277 2.83 -0.36 -5.29
C SER A 277 3.39 0.71 -4.34
N MET A 278 3.36 1.99 -4.74
CA MET A 278 3.75 3.12 -3.88
C MET A 278 2.79 3.30 -2.70
N LEU A 279 1.48 3.17 -2.94
CA LEU A 279 0.46 3.28 -1.88
C LEU A 279 0.63 2.16 -0.85
N LEU A 280 0.90 0.93 -1.31
CA LEU A 280 1.19 -0.19 -0.41
C LEU A 280 2.45 0.07 0.43
N ALA A 281 3.53 0.54 -0.19
CA ALA A 281 4.76 0.89 0.53
C ALA A 281 4.50 1.92 1.64
N LYS A 282 3.69 2.93 1.35
CA LYS A 282 3.30 3.94 2.34
C LYS A 282 2.44 3.38 3.47
N ARG A 283 1.42 2.58 3.13
CA ARG A 283 0.44 2.06 4.10
C ARG A 283 1.02 0.93 4.96
N LEU A 284 1.84 0.07 4.38
CA LEU A 284 2.41 -1.09 5.06
C LEU A 284 3.73 -0.76 5.76
N CYS A 285 4.66 -0.11 5.05
CA CYS A 285 6.01 0.14 5.57
C CYS A 285 6.17 1.55 6.17
N GLY A 286 5.14 2.42 6.08
CA GLY A 286 5.22 3.81 6.53
C GLY A 286 6.26 4.65 5.77
N LYS A 287 6.62 4.24 4.56
CA LYS A 287 7.70 4.84 3.77
C LYS A 287 7.18 5.49 2.49
N VAL A 288 7.78 6.62 2.16
CA VAL A 288 7.68 7.19 0.83
C VAL A 288 8.49 6.33 -0.14
N ALA A 289 8.00 6.12 -1.36
CA ALA A 289 8.63 5.29 -2.36
C ALA A 289 8.99 6.09 -3.61
N PHE A 290 10.08 5.73 -4.27
CA PHE A 290 10.53 6.29 -5.53
C PHE A 290 10.16 5.34 -6.68
N MET A 291 9.33 5.82 -7.61
CA MET A 291 8.99 5.15 -8.86
C MET A 291 10.12 5.31 -9.86
N ALA A 292 10.63 4.21 -10.42
CA ALA A 292 11.75 4.26 -11.34
C ALA A 292 11.71 3.20 -12.44
N ASN A 293 12.32 3.53 -13.59
CA ASN A 293 12.55 2.65 -14.72
C ASN A 293 13.86 1.88 -14.57
N PRO A 294 13.90 0.56 -14.80
CA PRO A 294 15.15 -0.13 -15.06
C PRO A 294 15.84 0.49 -16.29
N SER A 295 17.13 0.84 -16.16
CA SER A 295 17.86 1.59 -17.18
C SER A 295 19.13 0.90 -17.64
N GLN A 296 19.91 0.31 -16.73
CA GLN A 296 21.08 -0.51 -17.06
C GLN A 296 21.13 -1.75 -16.18
N LEU A 297 21.50 -2.88 -16.77
CA LEU A 297 21.56 -4.17 -16.09
C LEU A 297 22.91 -4.83 -16.38
N THR A 298 23.61 -5.21 -15.30
CA THR A 298 24.80 -6.07 -15.37
C THR A 298 24.50 -7.40 -14.65
N ASP A 299 25.48 -8.29 -14.56
CA ASP A 299 25.34 -9.54 -13.80
C ASP A 299 25.44 -9.32 -12.28
N GLU A 300 25.90 -8.14 -11.86
CA GLU A 300 26.09 -7.80 -10.44
C GLU A 300 25.17 -6.67 -9.99
N THR A 301 24.89 -5.69 -10.86
CA THR A 301 24.18 -4.47 -10.49
C THR A 301 23.04 -4.14 -11.46
N SER A 302 22.10 -3.38 -10.98
CA SER A 302 21.00 -2.83 -11.76
C SER A 302 20.80 -1.35 -11.45
N MET A 303 20.81 -0.51 -12.47
CA MET A 303 20.54 0.90 -12.36
C MET A 303 19.08 1.20 -12.71
N LEU A 304 18.44 2.00 -11.88
CA LEU A 304 17.07 2.49 -12.10
C LEU A 304 17.08 4.03 -12.11
N ALA A 305 16.21 4.62 -12.91
CA ALA A 305 16.15 6.07 -13.07
C ALA A 305 14.73 6.60 -13.26
N HIS A 306 14.46 7.81 -12.75
CA HIS A 306 13.24 8.59 -13.03
C HIS A 306 13.44 10.08 -12.72
N CYS A 307 12.40 10.90 -12.99
CA CYS A 307 12.44 12.35 -12.82
C CYS A 307 11.64 12.90 -11.63
N THR A 308 10.99 12.02 -10.83
CA THR A 308 9.93 12.39 -9.87
C THR A 308 10.22 11.96 -8.42
N ILE A 309 11.49 11.90 -8.03
CA ILE A 309 11.87 11.45 -6.69
C ILE A 309 11.35 12.40 -5.60
N PRO A 310 10.76 11.89 -4.50
CA PRO A 310 10.46 12.68 -3.32
C PRO A 310 11.75 13.27 -2.70
N LEU A 311 11.72 14.56 -2.35
CA LEU A 311 12.95 15.24 -1.86
C LEU A 311 13.40 14.69 -0.52
N THR A 312 12.47 14.23 0.33
CA THR A 312 12.77 13.62 1.64
C THR A 312 13.55 12.31 1.56
N MET A 313 13.59 11.66 0.38
CA MET A 313 14.40 10.46 0.16
C MET A 313 15.88 10.78 -0.11
N CYS A 314 16.22 12.04 -0.40
CA CYS A 314 17.53 12.45 -0.90
C CYS A 314 18.38 13.14 0.17
N ASN A 315 19.70 12.93 0.13
CA ASN A 315 20.67 13.74 0.87
C ASN A 315 20.80 15.13 0.27
N GLU A 316 20.76 15.22 -1.05
CA GLU A 316 20.83 16.45 -1.84
C GLU A 316 19.90 16.35 -3.05
N THR A 317 19.38 17.49 -3.49
CA THR A 317 18.56 17.59 -4.70
C THR A 317 19.03 18.75 -5.59
N VAL A 318 18.97 18.54 -6.89
CA VAL A 318 19.22 19.56 -7.91
C VAL A 318 18.01 19.60 -8.83
N ILE A 319 17.54 20.81 -9.13
CA ILE A 319 16.50 20.98 -10.15
C ILE A 319 17.14 21.02 -11.52
N ARG A 320 16.58 20.24 -12.43
CA ARG A 320 16.98 20.10 -13.82
C ARG A 320 15.79 20.27 -14.76
N SER A 321 16.03 20.44 -16.06
CA SER A 321 14.99 20.28 -17.08
C SER A 321 14.57 18.80 -17.17
N HIS A 322 13.33 18.52 -17.62
CA HIS A 322 12.87 17.17 -17.87
C HIS A 322 13.76 16.47 -18.93
N PHE A 323 14.06 15.19 -18.70
CA PHE A 323 15.03 14.46 -19.50
C PHE A 323 14.66 14.40 -20.99
N GLU A 324 13.47 13.90 -21.29
CA GLU A 324 13.07 13.65 -22.68
C GLU A 324 12.65 14.92 -23.44
N SER A 325 11.96 15.84 -22.77
CA SER A 325 11.44 17.05 -23.40
C SER A 325 12.39 18.24 -23.35
N SER A 326 13.40 18.19 -22.49
CA SER A 326 14.36 19.28 -22.22
C SER A 326 13.73 20.61 -21.71
N ILE A 327 12.43 20.60 -21.36
CA ILE A 327 11.69 21.77 -20.84
C ILE A 327 11.19 21.48 -19.41
N GLY A 328 10.63 22.52 -18.77
CA GLY A 328 10.02 22.45 -17.45
C GLY A 328 10.99 21.99 -16.36
N VAL A 329 10.48 21.35 -15.32
CA VAL A 329 11.21 21.01 -14.12
C VAL A 329 11.18 19.52 -13.84
N ALA A 330 12.36 18.95 -13.53
CA ALA A 330 12.55 17.59 -13.03
C ALA A 330 13.50 17.60 -11.84
N ILE A 331 13.48 16.53 -11.05
CA ILE A 331 14.32 16.40 -9.86
C ILE A 331 15.46 15.43 -10.12
N GLN A 332 16.69 15.88 -9.87
CA GLN A 332 17.86 15.05 -9.70
C GLN A 332 18.15 14.89 -8.22
N GLY A 333 17.91 13.70 -7.68
CA GLY A 333 18.16 13.37 -6.27
C GLY A 333 19.44 12.58 -6.09
N LEU A 334 20.19 12.89 -5.04
CA LEU A 334 21.32 12.10 -4.56
C LEU A 334 20.83 11.27 -3.37
N LEU A 335 20.57 10.00 -3.60
CA LEU A 335 20.04 9.12 -2.55
C LEU A 335 21.16 8.66 -1.58
N PRO A 336 20.84 8.36 -0.31
CA PRO A 336 21.76 7.70 0.60
C PRO A 336 22.21 6.33 0.09
N LEU A 337 23.49 5.99 0.26
CA LEU A 337 24.01 4.63 -0.01
C LEU A 337 23.69 3.72 1.19
N THR A 338 22.52 3.10 1.15
CA THR A 338 21.99 2.25 2.21
C THR A 338 21.18 1.11 1.63
N ASP A 339 20.54 0.30 2.46
CA ASP A 339 19.62 -0.75 2.02
C ASP A 339 18.33 -0.18 1.45
N TYR A 340 17.85 -0.82 0.38
CA TYR A 340 16.58 -0.53 -0.26
C TYR A 340 15.82 -1.83 -0.56
N THR A 341 14.50 -1.72 -0.60
CA THR A 341 13.60 -2.74 -1.11
C THR A 341 13.13 -2.29 -2.49
N LEU A 342 13.34 -3.14 -3.49
CA LEU A 342 12.76 -2.99 -4.82
C LEU A 342 11.48 -3.83 -4.89
N PHE A 343 10.39 -3.22 -5.34
CA PHE A 343 9.07 -3.84 -5.33
C PHE A 343 8.27 -3.47 -6.57
N LYS A 344 7.48 -4.41 -7.08
CA LYS A 344 6.45 -4.19 -8.10
C LYS A 344 5.27 -5.08 -7.80
N TRP A 345 4.09 -4.49 -7.77
CA TRP A 345 2.81 -5.18 -7.75
C TRP A 345 2.15 -5.02 -9.11
N GLY A 346 1.70 -6.09 -9.75
CA GLY A 346 1.26 -6.08 -11.12
C GLY A 346 0.22 -7.14 -11.46
N GLY A 347 -0.18 -7.12 -12.74
CA GLY A 347 -1.29 -7.88 -13.29
C GLY A 347 -2.60 -7.11 -13.25
N PRO A 348 -3.57 -7.39 -14.14
CA PRO A 348 -4.86 -6.68 -14.18
C PRO A 348 -5.65 -6.76 -12.87
N GLN A 349 -5.57 -7.89 -12.18
CA GLN A 349 -6.17 -8.14 -10.87
C GLN A 349 -5.14 -8.10 -9.75
N LEU A 350 -3.97 -7.51 -9.98
CA LEU A 350 -2.89 -7.44 -9.01
C LEU A 350 -2.53 -8.82 -8.45
N ASP A 351 -2.50 -9.81 -9.32
CA ASP A 351 -2.37 -11.24 -9.01
C ASP A 351 -0.92 -11.70 -8.82
N ARG A 352 0.03 -10.83 -9.11
CA ARG A 352 1.47 -11.14 -9.03
C ARG A 352 2.28 -9.98 -8.51
N TYR A 353 3.42 -10.29 -7.87
CA TYR A 353 4.36 -9.28 -7.42
C TYR A 353 5.80 -9.76 -7.53
N PHE A 354 6.73 -8.80 -7.52
CA PHE A 354 8.16 -9.02 -7.36
C PHE A 354 8.66 -8.19 -6.20
N VAL A 355 9.52 -8.76 -5.35
CA VAL A 355 10.19 -8.04 -4.27
C VAL A 355 11.59 -8.59 -4.03
N THR A 356 12.57 -7.68 -3.88
CA THR A 356 13.93 -8.01 -3.47
C THR A 356 14.52 -6.89 -2.64
N GLU A 357 15.58 -7.19 -1.89
CA GLU A 357 16.35 -6.21 -1.14
C GLU A 357 17.74 -6.09 -1.74
N ALA A 358 18.26 -4.88 -1.79
CA ALA A 358 19.59 -4.59 -2.30
C ALA A 358 20.17 -3.35 -1.65
N GLN A 359 21.50 -3.27 -1.61
CA GLN A 359 22.22 -2.10 -1.19
C GLN A 359 22.47 -1.16 -2.37
N ALA A 360 22.26 0.14 -2.18
CA ALA A 360 22.71 1.14 -3.15
C ALA A 360 24.22 1.28 -3.10
N VAL A 361 24.86 1.15 -4.25
CA VAL A 361 26.32 1.25 -4.38
C VAL A 361 26.77 2.59 -4.95
N GLU A 362 25.91 3.23 -5.73
CA GLU A 362 26.16 4.58 -6.25
C GLU A 362 24.88 5.28 -6.67
N THR A 363 24.95 6.61 -6.76
CA THR A 363 23.92 7.45 -7.37
C THR A 363 24.58 8.23 -8.52
N PRO A 364 24.74 7.57 -9.67
CA PRO A 364 25.44 8.15 -10.80
C PRO A 364 24.64 9.28 -11.43
N TYR A 365 25.30 10.03 -12.32
CA TYR A 365 24.61 10.97 -13.19
C TYR A 365 25.11 10.82 -14.62
N SER A 366 24.18 10.49 -15.50
CA SER A 366 24.39 10.47 -16.94
C SER A 366 23.25 11.23 -17.63
N ASN A 367 23.59 11.99 -18.67
CA ASN A 367 22.61 12.69 -19.50
C ASN A 367 21.82 11.76 -20.44
N HIS A 368 22.11 10.46 -20.44
CA HIS A 368 21.41 9.47 -21.26
C HIS A 368 20.18 8.87 -20.57
N PHE A 369 19.92 9.21 -19.32
CA PHE A 369 18.83 8.66 -18.51
C PHE A 369 18.09 9.76 -17.76
N CYS A 370 16.91 9.40 -17.21
CA CYS A 370 16.15 10.27 -16.33
C CYS A 370 17.01 10.81 -15.17
N ARG A 371 16.64 11.95 -14.62
CA ARG A 371 17.52 12.82 -13.83
C ARG A 371 18.00 12.20 -12.51
N THR A 372 17.14 11.45 -11.80
CA THR A 372 17.57 10.71 -10.61
C THR A 372 17.94 9.30 -11.00
N GLN A 373 19.14 8.87 -10.64
CA GLN A 373 19.70 7.56 -10.96
C GLN A 373 20.23 6.91 -9.70
N ILE A 374 19.96 5.61 -9.53
CA ILE A 374 20.44 4.80 -8.40
C ILE A 374 20.87 3.43 -8.92
N THR A 375 22.08 3.00 -8.56
CA THR A 375 22.60 1.66 -8.85
C THR A 375 22.49 0.80 -7.58
N LEU A 376 21.80 -0.31 -7.72
CA LEU A 376 21.60 -1.31 -6.66
C LEU A 376 22.49 -2.54 -6.91
N ASN A 377 23.11 -3.07 -5.86
CA ASN A 377 23.89 -4.30 -5.90
C ASN A 377 22.94 -5.52 -5.94
N VAL A 378 22.34 -5.73 -7.10
CA VAL A 378 21.42 -6.84 -7.38
C VAL A 378 21.37 -7.12 -8.86
N ASN A 379 21.46 -8.40 -9.24
CA ASN A 379 21.24 -8.85 -10.60
C ASN A 379 19.74 -9.01 -10.89
N LEU A 380 19.15 -8.07 -11.60
CA LEU A 380 17.74 -8.12 -12.01
C LEU A 380 17.53 -8.71 -13.41
N LYS A 381 18.59 -9.08 -14.15
CA LYS A 381 18.46 -9.64 -15.50
C LYS A 381 17.52 -10.84 -15.59
N PRO A 382 17.62 -11.87 -14.70
CA PRO A 382 16.76 -13.04 -14.80
C PRO A 382 15.28 -12.69 -14.67
N TYR A 383 14.96 -11.76 -13.75
CA TYR A 383 13.60 -11.28 -13.57
C TYR A 383 13.16 -10.37 -14.74
N LEU A 384 13.89 -9.28 -14.98
CA LEU A 384 13.43 -8.24 -15.89
C LEU A 384 13.40 -8.67 -17.35
N LEU A 385 14.35 -9.51 -17.77
CA LEU A 385 14.47 -9.90 -19.18
C LEU A 385 13.62 -11.14 -19.56
N GLN A 386 13.08 -11.87 -18.56
CA GLN A 386 12.35 -13.10 -18.81
C GLN A 386 10.97 -13.13 -18.15
N HIS A 387 10.79 -12.47 -16.99
CA HIS A 387 9.61 -12.59 -16.15
C HIS A 387 9.06 -11.25 -15.67
N SER A 388 9.39 -10.15 -16.33
CA SER A 388 8.98 -8.81 -15.94
C SER A 388 7.45 -8.69 -15.84
N ILE A 389 6.97 -8.02 -14.82
CA ILE A 389 5.55 -7.73 -14.60
C ILE A 389 5.22 -6.25 -14.82
N GLY A 390 6.04 -5.56 -15.58
CA GLY A 390 5.85 -4.16 -15.98
C GLY A 390 7.14 -3.37 -15.96
N ASN A 391 7.07 -2.14 -16.44
CA ASN A 391 8.23 -1.25 -16.57
C ASN A 391 8.65 -0.66 -15.22
N HIS A 392 7.81 0.23 -14.66
CA HIS A 392 8.16 0.93 -13.43
C HIS A 392 8.19 -0.01 -12.22
N HIS A 393 9.20 0.18 -11.39
CA HIS A 393 9.34 -0.45 -10.09
C HIS A 393 9.41 0.63 -9.01
N VAL A 394 9.08 0.29 -7.77
CA VAL A 394 9.21 1.21 -6.64
C VAL A 394 10.42 0.83 -5.78
N ILE A 395 11.15 1.85 -5.37
CA ILE A 395 12.32 1.76 -4.52
C ILE A 395 11.95 2.35 -3.16
N ILE A 396 12.05 1.54 -2.12
CA ILE A 396 11.66 1.87 -0.74
C ILE A 396 12.93 1.85 0.10
N ARG A 397 13.23 2.92 0.84
CA ARG A 397 14.40 2.96 1.73
C ARG A 397 14.23 2.00 2.90
N GLY A 398 15.18 1.09 3.09
CA GLY A 398 15.19 0.07 4.14
C GLY A 398 14.83 -1.33 3.65
N ARG A 399 14.76 -2.27 4.60
CA ARG A 399 14.47 -3.69 4.36
C ARG A 399 13.02 -3.98 4.72
N HIS A 400 12.17 -4.15 3.71
CA HIS A 400 10.72 -4.31 3.84
C HIS A 400 10.18 -5.53 3.09
N ALA A 401 11.04 -6.36 2.48
CA ALA A 401 10.60 -7.50 1.68
C ALA A 401 9.78 -8.50 2.52
N GLY A 402 10.15 -8.70 3.78
CA GLY A 402 9.42 -9.60 4.69
C GLY A 402 7.98 -9.15 4.94
N GLU A 403 7.76 -7.86 5.20
CA GLU A 403 6.42 -7.29 5.40
C GLU A 403 5.58 -7.38 4.14
N ILE A 404 6.17 -7.04 2.99
CA ILE A 404 5.50 -7.09 1.69
C ILE A 404 5.11 -8.53 1.35
N ARG A 405 6.02 -9.52 1.51
CA ARG A 405 5.71 -10.93 1.25
C ARG A 405 4.55 -11.42 2.12
N ARG A 406 4.55 -11.13 3.42
CA ARG A 406 3.43 -11.52 4.31
C ARG A 406 2.10 -10.95 3.84
N PHE A 407 2.07 -9.66 3.47
CA PHE A 407 0.86 -9.04 2.92
C PHE A 407 0.41 -9.72 1.63
N MET A 408 1.32 -9.95 0.69
CA MET A 408 1.02 -10.54 -0.62
C MET A 408 0.53 -11.98 -0.49
N GLN A 409 1.20 -12.82 0.31
CA GLN A 409 0.80 -14.20 0.58
C GLN A 409 -0.59 -14.28 1.20
N LYS A 410 -0.88 -13.42 2.18
CA LYS A 410 -2.19 -13.34 2.81
C LYS A 410 -3.31 -13.00 1.81
N ASN A 411 -3.02 -12.20 0.79
CA ASN A 411 -3.97 -11.82 -0.25
C ASN A 411 -3.95 -12.78 -1.46
N GLY A 412 -3.21 -13.90 -1.38
CA GLY A 412 -3.14 -14.89 -2.45
C GLY A 412 -2.43 -14.41 -3.72
N VAL A 413 -1.58 -13.39 -3.60
CA VAL A 413 -0.80 -12.82 -4.70
C VAL A 413 0.46 -13.65 -4.92
N LEU A 414 0.78 -13.98 -6.16
CA LEU A 414 1.90 -14.86 -6.51
C LEU A 414 3.21 -14.08 -6.62
N GLU A 415 4.26 -14.55 -5.94
CA GLU A 415 5.61 -13.99 -6.11
C GLU A 415 6.23 -14.48 -7.43
N VAL A 416 6.67 -13.52 -8.24
CA VAL A 416 7.50 -13.81 -9.42
C VAL A 416 8.94 -13.93 -8.95
N VAL A 417 9.44 -15.16 -8.94
CA VAL A 417 10.82 -15.46 -8.54
C VAL A 417 11.66 -15.64 -9.79
N ALA A 418 12.76 -14.92 -9.89
CA ALA A 418 13.79 -15.18 -10.91
C ALA A 418 14.44 -16.54 -10.60
N LYS A 419 14.31 -17.51 -11.50
CA LYS A 419 15.01 -18.80 -11.40
C LYS A 419 16.39 -18.71 -12.00
#